data_87cf33744cda35f8997981cbbc86c37a
#
_entry.id   87cf33744cda35f8997981cbbc86c37a
#
_cell.length_a   1.000
_cell.length_b   1.000
_cell.length_c   1.000
_cell.angle_alpha   90.00
_cell.angle_beta   90.00
_cell.angle_gamma   90.00
#
_symmetry.space_group_name_H-M   'P 1'
#
loop_
_entity.id
_entity.type
_entity.pdbx_description
1 polymer ?
#
loop_
_entity_poly.entity_id
_entity_poly.type
_entity_poly.pdbx_seq_one_letter_code
_entity_poly.pdbx_strand_id
1 'polypeptide(L)'
;MIARNPTAGRDFHLLETIEAGVELKGAEVKSLRAHRANLKDSFARIDEGEAWLYGLDISPYPQAGRFAPEPKRVRRLLLHRIQIERLEGRLAAGGLTLVAVRLYFKGSRVKVELALAKGKKQFDKRETMKRREVDREISRALKYRKQ
;
A
#
# COMPACT_ATOMS: atom_id res chain seq x y z
N MET A 1 13.13 -0.95 -2.92
CA MET A 1 11.77 -0.43 -2.63
C MET A 1 11.31 0.51 -3.74
N ILE A 2 10.06 0.35 -4.19
CA ILE A 2 9.52 1.20 -5.24
C ILE A 2 8.74 2.37 -4.66
N ALA A 3 7.86 2.11 -3.70
CA ALA A 3 7.02 3.14 -3.10
C ALA A 3 6.60 2.74 -1.70
N ARG A 4 6.31 3.71 -0.86
CA ARG A 4 5.82 3.52 0.50
C ARG A 4 4.52 4.30 0.65
N ASN A 5 3.59 3.74 1.42
CA ASN A 5 2.33 4.41 1.70
C ASN A 5 2.47 5.28 2.94
N PRO A 6 2.50 6.61 2.79
CA PRO A 6 2.73 7.48 3.95
C PRO A 6 1.55 7.54 4.93
N THR A 7 0.35 7.12 4.50
CA THR A 7 -0.83 7.18 5.35
C THR A 7 -1.04 5.91 6.17
N ALA A 8 -0.37 4.80 5.83
CA ALA A 8 -0.62 3.54 6.50
C ALA A 8 -0.37 3.60 8.01
N GLY A 9 0.83 4.02 8.41
CA GLY A 9 1.16 4.10 9.83
C GLY A 9 0.55 5.31 10.53
N ARG A 10 0.22 6.35 9.77
CA ARG A 10 -0.37 7.56 10.35
C ARG A 10 -1.84 7.35 10.73
N ASP A 11 -2.60 6.72 9.85
CA ASP A 11 -4.04 6.60 10.00
C ASP A 11 -4.52 5.27 10.57
N PHE A 12 -3.62 4.29 10.67
CA PHE A 12 -3.99 2.94 11.06
C PHE A 12 -3.01 2.34 12.07
N HIS A 13 -3.55 1.48 12.94
CA HIS A 13 -2.73 0.57 13.73
C HIS A 13 -2.53 -0.68 12.88
N LEU A 14 -1.31 -0.98 12.53
CA LEU A 14 -0.98 -2.13 11.69
C LEU A 14 -0.81 -3.35 12.59
N LEU A 15 -1.63 -4.36 12.38
CA LEU A 15 -1.68 -5.53 13.25
C LEU A 15 -0.87 -6.70 12.75
N GLU A 16 -0.98 -6.99 11.46
CA GLU A 16 -0.34 -8.15 10.88
C GLU A 16 -0.02 -7.84 9.42
N THR A 17 1.14 -8.25 8.96
CA THR A 17 1.54 -7.99 7.58
C THR A 17 1.59 -9.27 6.77
N ILE A 18 1.38 -9.14 5.46
CA ILE A 18 1.43 -10.25 4.54
C ILE A 18 1.96 -9.75 3.19
N GLU A 19 2.79 -10.56 2.55
CA GLU A 19 3.34 -10.22 1.24
C GLU A 19 2.48 -10.83 0.15
N ALA A 20 2.13 -10.04 -0.86
CA ALA A 20 1.35 -10.49 -1.99
C ALA A 20 2.04 -10.12 -3.30
N GLY A 21 1.85 -10.96 -4.32
CA GLY A 21 2.24 -10.60 -5.66
C GLY A 21 1.22 -9.64 -6.26
N VAL A 22 1.62 -8.88 -7.27
CA VAL A 22 0.73 -7.97 -7.97
C VAL A 22 0.75 -8.32 -9.46
N GLU A 23 -0.43 -8.54 -10.01
CA GLU A 23 -0.55 -8.82 -11.44
C GLU A 23 -0.46 -7.51 -12.22
N LEU A 24 0.56 -7.40 -13.06
CA LEU A 24 0.87 -6.16 -13.76
C LEU A 24 1.05 -6.40 -15.24
N LYS A 25 0.86 -5.34 -16.02
CA LYS A 25 1.16 -5.34 -17.45
C LYS A 25 2.61 -4.89 -17.64
N GLY A 26 3.19 -5.26 -18.80
CA GLY A 26 4.59 -4.95 -19.08
C GLY A 26 4.93 -3.48 -18.95
N ALA A 27 4.06 -2.60 -19.47
CA ALA A 27 4.28 -1.16 -19.38
C ALA A 27 4.29 -0.67 -17.93
N GLU A 28 3.48 -1.28 -17.06
CA GLU A 28 3.46 -0.94 -15.63
C GLU A 28 4.76 -1.32 -14.97
N VAL A 29 5.30 -2.50 -15.29
CA VAL A 29 6.58 -2.93 -14.73
C VAL A 29 7.69 -1.98 -15.10
N LYS A 30 7.69 -1.50 -16.35
CA LYS A 30 8.69 -0.54 -16.80
C LYS A 30 8.60 0.77 -16.02
N SER A 31 7.39 1.25 -15.77
CA SER A 31 7.21 2.46 -14.95
C SER A 31 7.70 2.24 -13.53
N LEU A 32 7.45 1.06 -12.95
CA LEU A 32 7.89 0.76 -11.60
C LEU A 32 9.41 0.69 -11.50
N ARG A 33 10.09 0.22 -12.53
CA ARG A 33 11.56 0.23 -12.55
C ARG A 33 12.11 1.65 -12.48
N ALA A 34 11.35 2.62 -12.98
CA ALA A 34 11.70 4.03 -12.88
C ALA A 34 11.14 4.70 -11.63
N HIS A 35 10.61 3.92 -10.69
CA HIS A 35 10.00 4.40 -9.44
C HIS A 35 8.86 5.38 -9.68
N ARG A 36 8.09 5.17 -10.74
CA ARG A 36 6.99 6.07 -11.12
C ARG A 36 5.66 5.56 -10.60
N ALA A 37 5.55 5.50 -9.28
CA ALA A 37 4.34 5.00 -8.64
C ALA A 37 4.08 5.74 -7.34
N ASN A 38 2.79 5.81 -6.97
CA ASN A 38 2.36 6.43 -5.72
C ASN A 38 1.41 5.45 -5.04
N LEU A 39 1.72 5.13 -3.79
CA LEU A 39 0.96 4.14 -3.01
C LEU A 39 0.07 4.80 -1.95
N LYS A 40 0.02 6.14 -1.91
CA LYS A 40 -0.75 6.85 -0.91
C LYS A 40 -2.22 6.42 -0.92
N ASP A 41 -2.75 6.13 0.26
CA ASP A 41 -4.13 5.73 0.47
C ASP A 41 -4.52 4.42 -0.23
N SER A 42 -3.54 3.61 -0.61
CA SER A 42 -3.81 2.33 -1.26
C SER A 42 -4.31 1.30 -0.24
N PHE A 43 -5.23 0.49 -0.67
CA PHE A 43 -5.81 -0.54 0.18
C PHE A 43 -6.19 -1.75 -0.68
N ALA A 44 -6.53 -2.84 -0.01
CA ALA A 44 -6.94 -4.06 -0.70
C ALA A 44 -8.31 -4.51 -0.22
N ARG A 45 -8.98 -5.25 -1.08
CA ARG A 45 -10.29 -5.86 -0.78
C ARG A 45 -10.29 -7.31 -1.23
N ILE A 46 -11.04 -8.11 -0.51
CA ILE A 46 -11.35 -9.48 -0.93
C ILE A 46 -12.76 -9.45 -1.49
N ASP A 47 -12.90 -9.86 -2.74
CA ASP A 47 -14.20 -9.86 -3.41
C ASP A 47 -14.30 -11.13 -4.24
N GLU A 48 -15.36 -11.91 -4.02
CA GLU A 48 -15.62 -13.18 -4.71
C GLU A 48 -14.42 -14.12 -4.67
N GLY A 49 -13.77 -14.21 -3.51
CA GLY A 49 -12.65 -15.14 -3.31
C GLY A 49 -11.34 -14.69 -3.93
N GLU A 50 -11.24 -13.45 -4.40
CA GLU A 50 -10.03 -12.88 -4.97
C GLU A 50 -9.64 -11.63 -4.22
N ALA A 51 -8.34 -11.34 -4.21
CA ALA A 51 -7.81 -10.14 -3.57
C ALA A 51 -7.49 -9.10 -4.65
N TRP A 52 -7.88 -7.85 -4.38
CA TRP A 52 -7.73 -6.75 -5.34
C TRP A 52 -7.08 -5.54 -4.66
N LEU A 53 -6.17 -4.89 -5.39
CA LEU A 53 -5.47 -3.70 -4.91
C LEU A 53 -6.05 -2.45 -5.55
N TYR A 54 -6.46 -1.50 -4.69
CA TYR A 54 -7.05 -0.22 -5.10
C TYR A 54 -6.12 0.92 -4.71
N GLY A 55 -6.11 1.95 -5.52
CA GLY A 55 -5.41 3.19 -5.17
C GLY A 55 -3.94 3.24 -5.55
N LEU A 56 -3.37 2.15 -6.05
CA LEU A 56 -2.01 2.21 -6.57
C LEU A 56 -2.01 2.96 -7.89
N ASP A 57 -1.29 4.06 -7.92
CA ASP A 57 -1.19 4.94 -9.08
C ASP A 57 0.17 4.70 -9.75
N ILE A 58 0.15 4.14 -10.94
CA ILE A 58 1.37 3.91 -11.72
C ILE A 58 1.34 4.85 -12.92
N SER A 59 2.32 5.77 -12.98
CA SER A 59 2.40 6.72 -14.08
C SER A 59 2.58 5.98 -15.41
N PRO A 60 1.88 6.40 -16.47
CA PRO A 60 2.00 5.71 -17.76
C PRO A 60 3.44 5.73 -18.27
N TYR A 61 3.86 4.61 -18.84
CA TYR A 61 5.16 4.52 -19.50
C TYR A 61 5.04 5.25 -20.85
N PRO A 62 5.85 6.29 -21.10
CA PRO A 62 5.65 7.13 -22.30
C PRO A 62 5.62 6.36 -23.62
N GLN A 63 6.43 5.32 -23.74
CA GLN A 63 6.50 4.55 -24.98
C GLN A 63 5.29 3.64 -25.21
N ALA A 64 4.44 3.45 -24.22
CA ALA A 64 3.22 2.66 -24.39
C ALA A 64 2.15 3.43 -25.17
N GLY A 65 2.23 4.75 -25.17
CA GLY A 65 1.30 5.59 -25.90
C GLY A 65 -0.15 5.33 -25.52
N ARG A 66 -1.03 5.21 -26.52
CA ARG A 66 -2.46 4.98 -26.29
C ARG A 66 -2.78 3.62 -25.69
N PHE A 67 -1.82 2.71 -25.67
CA PHE A 67 -2.00 1.38 -25.08
C PHE A 67 -1.59 1.34 -23.62
N ALA A 68 -1.25 2.49 -23.03
CA ALA A 68 -0.89 2.56 -21.63
C ALA A 68 -2.10 2.19 -20.77
N PRO A 69 -1.89 1.36 -19.72
CA PRO A 69 -2.96 1.03 -18.80
C PRO A 69 -3.42 2.27 -18.03
N GLU A 70 -4.66 2.25 -17.57
CA GLU A 70 -5.19 3.26 -16.69
C GLU A 70 -4.29 3.36 -15.44
N PRO A 71 -3.80 4.54 -15.06
CA PRO A 71 -2.86 4.67 -13.93
C PRO A 71 -3.35 4.08 -12.61
N LYS A 72 -4.62 4.25 -12.31
CA LYS A 72 -5.21 3.78 -11.05
C LYS A 72 -6.10 2.56 -11.23
N ARG A 73 -5.89 1.78 -12.25
CA ARG A 73 -6.71 0.59 -12.46
C ARG A 73 -6.62 -0.34 -11.25
N VAL A 74 -7.70 -1.05 -10.98
CA VAL A 74 -7.72 -2.06 -9.93
C VAL A 74 -6.86 -3.24 -10.38
N ARG A 75 -5.97 -3.72 -9.53
CA ARG A 75 -5.03 -4.79 -9.87
C ARG A 75 -5.27 -6.00 -9.00
N ARG A 76 -5.15 -7.17 -9.61
CA ARG A 76 -5.33 -8.41 -8.89
C ARG A 76 -4.09 -8.69 -8.05
N LEU A 77 -4.31 -9.09 -6.82
CA LEU A 77 -3.25 -9.53 -5.92
C LEU A 77 -3.14 -11.05 -5.98
N LEU A 78 -1.91 -11.53 -5.94
CA LEU A 78 -1.62 -12.96 -6.04
C LEU A 78 -1.28 -13.49 -4.65
N LEU A 79 -2.24 -14.21 -4.08
CA LEU A 79 -2.13 -14.82 -2.77
C LEU A 79 -2.60 -16.27 -2.87
N HIS A 80 -2.12 -17.10 -1.96
CA HIS A 80 -2.63 -18.46 -1.87
C HIS A 80 -4.06 -18.44 -1.36
N ARG A 81 -4.85 -19.42 -1.79
CA ARG A 81 -6.26 -19.51 -1.40
C ARG A 81 -6.43 -19.50 0.12
N ILE A 82 -5.58 -20.21 0.83
CA ILE A 82 -5.65 -20.27 2.29
C ILE A 82 -5.45 -18.88 2.90
N GLN A 83 -4.53 -18.09 2.34
CA GLN A 83 -4.29 -16.73 2.80
C GLN A 83 -5.52 -15.85 2.56
N ILE A 84 -6.13 -15.97 1.38
CA ILE A 84 -7.32 -15.20 1.04
C ILE A 84 -8.47 -15.55 1.99
N GLU A 85 -8.69 -16.83 2.25
CA GLU A 85 -9.76 -17.27 3.14
C GLU A 85 -9.55 -16.76 4.56
N ARG A 86 -8.31 -16.82 5.03
CA ARG A 86 -7.98 -16.33 6.37
C ARG A 86 -8.23 -14.82 6.49
N LEU A 87 -7.79 -14.08 5.49
CA LEU A 87 -8.00 -12.63 5.46
C LEU A 87 -9.48 -12.27 5.36
N GLU A 88 -10.20 -13.00 4.54
CA GLU A 88 -11.63 -12.79 4.38
C GLU A 88 -12.37 -12.97 5.71
N GLY A 89 -12.00 -14.01 6.47
CA GLY A 89 -12.60 -14.25 7.79
C GLY A 89 -12.28 -13.13 8.77
N ARG A 90 -11.04 -12.64 8.78
CA ARG A 90 -10.64 -11.54 9.65
C ARG A 90 -11.37 -10.24 9.29
N LEU A 91 -11.53 -9.97 8.01
CA LEU A 91 -12.21 -8.77 7.54
C LEU A 91 -13.70 -8.83 7.79
N ALA A 92 -14.30 -10.02 7.63
CA ALA A 92 -15.73 -10.22 7.85
C ALA A 92 -16.14 -10.00 9.30
N ALA A 93 -15.22 -10.24 10.25
CA ALA A 93 -15.49 -9.99 11.67
C ALA A 93 -15.68 -8.51 11.97
N GLY A 94 -15.26 -7.64 11.06
CA GLY A 94 -15.49 -6.19 11.17
C GLY A 94 -14.37 -5.46 11.89
N GLY A 95 -14.35 -4.15 11.71
CA GLY A 95 -13.39 -3.30 12.40
C GLY A 95 -11.99 -3.28 11.81
N LEU A 96 -11.71 -4.10 10.82
CA LEU A 96 -10.40 -4.14 10.18
C LEU A 96 -10.49 -3.82 8.71
N THR A 97 -9.39 -3.32 8.17
CA THR A 97 -9.24 -3.10 6.75
C THR A 97 -7.88 -3.62 6.31
N LEU A 98 -7.68 -3.76 5.03
CA LEU A 98 -6.41 -4.24 4.49
C LEU A 98 -5.77 -3.09 3.75
N VAL A 99 -4.65 -2.56 4.27
CA VAL A 99 -3.97 -1.43 3.66
C VAL A 99 -2.67 -1.88 3.01
N ALA A 100 -2.27 -1.19 1.93
CA ALA A 100 -0.98 -1.44 1.30
C ALA A 100 0.05 -0.57 2.00
N VAL A 101 1.17 -1.18 2.41
CA VAL A 101 2.19 -0.50 3.18
C VAL A 101 3.35 -0.05 2.30
N ARG A 102 3.84 -0.96 1.48
CA ARG A 102 4.95 -0.64 0.58
C ARG A 102 4.95 -1.58 -0.62
N LEU A 103 5.59 -1.10 -1.69
CA LEU A 103 5.70 -1.80 -2.95
C LEU A 103 7.19 -1.98 -3.25
N TYR A 104 7.60 -3.17 -3.68
CA TYR A 104 9.01 -3.45 -3.89
C TYR A 104 9.21 -4.58 -4.89
N PHE A 105 10.43 -4.67 -5.43
CA PHE A 105 10.81 -5.81 -6.23
C PHE A 105 11.39 -6.89 -5.35
N LYS A 106 11.03 -8.13 -5.66
CA LYS A 106 11.67 -9.30 -5.05
C LYS A 106 12.14 -10.14 -6.22
N GLY A 107 13.42 -10.07 -6.52
CA GLY A 107 13.93 -10.57 -7.78
C GLY A 107 13.32 -9.79 -8.94
N SER A 108 12.75 -10.50 -9.91
CA SER A 108 12.10 -9.87 -11.05
C SER A 108 10.61 -9.63 -10.84
N ARG A 109 10.07 -10.01 -9.68
CA ARG A 109 8.64 -9.89 -9.41
C ARG A 109 8.36 -8.69 -8.53
N VAL A 110 7.18 -8.09 -8.74
CA VAL A 110 6.72 -6.98 -7.91
C VAL A 110 5.86 -7.54 -6.78
N LYS A 111 6.17 -7.13 -5.57
CA LYS A 111 5.45 -7.54 -4.37
C LYS A 111 4.93 -6.30 -3.66
N VAL A 112 3.83 -6.48 -2.95
CA VAL A 112 3.29 -5.45 -2.08
C VAL A 112 3.13 -6.03 -0.68
N GLU A 113 3.55 -5.26 0.32
CA GLU A 113 3.30 -5.62 1.71
C GLU A 113 1.95 -5.06 2.09
N LEU A 114 1.04 -5.94 2.47
CA LEU A 114 -0.28 -5.58 2.96
C LEU A 114 -0.30 -5.70 4.47
N ALA A 115 -1.15 -4.95 5.13
CA ALA A 115 -1.33 -5.08 6.58
C ALA A 115 -2.81 -5.09 6.92
N LEU A 116 -3.19 -6.03 7.79
CA LEU A 116 -4.47 -5.94 8.48
C LEU A 116 -4.35 -4.78 9.43
N ALA A 117 -5.28 -3.85 9.37
CA ALA A 117 -5.14 -2.59 10.07
C ALA A 117 -6.46 -2.15 10.68
N LYS A 118 -6.35 -1.45 11.80
CA LYS A 118 -7.48 -0.86 12.49
C LYS A 118 -7.34 0.64 12.41
N GLY A 119 -8.39 1.34 12.00
CA GLY A 119 -8.37 2.78 11.92
C GLY A 119 -8.11 3.41 13.28
N LYS A 120 -7.24 4.41 13.32
CA LYS A 120 -6.98 5.15 14.54
C LYS A 120 -8.12 6.12 14.83
N LYS A 121 -8.48 6.21 16.11
CA LYS A 121 -9.41 7.23 16.54
C LYS A 121 -8.74 8.60 16.44
N GLN A 122 -9.54 9.64 16.38
CA GLN A 122 -9.01 11.01 16.28
C GLN A 122 -7.97 11.29 17.37
N PHE A 123 -8.22 10.80 18.58
CA PHE A 123 -7.30 10.96 19.68
C PHE A 123 -5.94 10.33 19.37
N ASP A 124 -5.93 9.10 18.86
CA ASP A 124 -4.70 8.38 18.54
C ASP A 124 -3.91 9.10 17.45
N LYS A 125 -4.60 9.67 16.48
CA LYS A 125 -3.95 10.43 15.41
C LYS A 125 -3.26 11.66 15.97
N ARG A 126 -3.91 12.35 16.90
CA ARG A 126 -3.32 13.54 17.54
C ARG A 126 -2.06 13.19 18.29
N GLU A 127 -2.07 12.09 19.04
CA GLU A 127 -0.90 11.66 19.79
C GLU A 127 0.25 11.33 18.86
N THR A 128 -0.03 10.62 17.78
CA THR A 128 0.98 10.28 16.79
C THR A 128 1.60 11.53 16.19
N MET A 129 0.78 12.53 15.89
CA MET A 129 1.26 13.79 15.36
C MET A 129 2.10 14.56 16.36
N LYS A 130 1.70 14.57 17.62
CA LYS A 130 2.48 15.22 18.66
C LYS A 130 3.85 14.59 18.81
N ARG A 131 3.93 13.26 18.78
CA ARG A 131 5.21 12.58 18.85
C ARG A 131 6.11 12.97 17.68
N ARG A 132 5.53 13.03 16.50
CA ARG A 132 6.28 13.41 15.31
C ARG A 132 6.80 14.85 15.42
N GLU A 133 6.00 15.72 16.00
CA GLU A 133 6.41 17.10 16.24
C GLU A 133 7.62 17.16 17.17
N VAL A 134 7.53 16.45 18.29
CA VAL A 134 8.61 16.41 19.27
C VAL A 134 9.89 15.84 18.62
N ASP A 135 9.75 14.72 17.93
CA ASP A 135 10.86 14.09 17.23
C ASP A 135 11.46 15.05 16.21
N ARG A 136 10.62 15.80 15.52
CA ARG A 136 11.07 16.75 14.53
C ARG A 136 11.86 17.88 15.19
N GLU A 137 11.43 18.34 16.35
CA GLU A 137 12.15 19.38 17.09
C GLU A 137 13.50 18.86 17.58
N ILE A 138 13.53 17.65 18.10
CA ILE A 138 14.76 17.01 18.54
C ILE A 138 15.70 16.84 17.36
N SER A 139 15.17 16.44 16.24
CA SER A 139 15.95 16.17 15.03
C SER A 139 15.99 17.34 14.08
N ARG A 140 15.58 18.50 14.52
CA ARG A 140 15.46 19.63 13.62
C ARG A 140 16.77 20.02 13.02
N ALA A 141 17.78 19.71 13.70
CA ALA A 141 19.06 19.81 13.08
C ALA A 141 19.12 18.90 11.89
N LEU A 142 18.33 17.84 11.88
CA LEU A 142 18.29 16.93 10.80
C LEU A 142 17.17 17.22 9.86
N LYS A 143 16.17 17.83 10.12
CA LYS A 143 15.07 18.09 9.30
C LYS A 143 13.95 17.25 9.22
N TYR A 144 13.17 17.18 8.89
CA TYR A 144 12.18 16.58 8.89
C TYR A 144 11.16 16.49 8.17
N ARG A 145 10.34 16.20 7.99
CA ARG A 145 9.36 16.17 7.38
C ARG A 145 8.17 15.65 7.55
N LYS A 146 7.36 15.80 7.47
CA LYS A 146 6.29 15.49 7.75
C LYS A 146 5.33 14.95 7.15
N GLN A 147 4.61 14.81 7.15
CA GLN A 147 3.73 14.13 6.71
C GLN A 147 3.11 14.07 6.24
#